data_75b6afba3a0edf8a95531e5ec71f3049
#
_entry.id   75b6afba3a0edf8a95531e5ec71f3049
#
_cell.length_a   1.000
_cell.length_b   1.000
_cell.length_c   1.000
_cell.angle_alpha   90.00
_cell.angle_beta   90.00
_cell.angle_gamma   90.00
#
_symmetry.space_group_name_H-M   'P 1'
#
loop_
_entity.id
_entity.type
_entity.pdbx_description
1 polymer ?
#
loop_
_entity_poly.entity_id
_entity_poly.type
_entity_poly.pdbx_seq_one_letter_code
_entity_poly.pdbx_strand_id
1 'polypeptide(L)'
;MGTGMNLTTLLSLPFRYKPWRPRHLRLIMNDLARPAAEEQQSHQAHLAGAIDWLCRAQDVREGLPDAGGVAAGWSFEDGWLPSYPETTGYIIETFLAAAKTLGRPELVSRAQRMIDWELSIQQQDGAFPGHFGEAGSQPVIFNTGQIMHGMLAGYLQLGRKECLEAAVKAGRWLLRQQDVDGSWRKFEHNGVPHVYNTRGTWALVATGLIANEPELTHAARRNLDWALTQQTQSGWFATNAFTPDKAPFTHTIAYAIRGFLESGVLLGDERYLSAALAAARGIARTQRSDGWLSGTYADNWEPRATYCCLTGVAQMSLNWIRLAQDGDAPELREHAQRAIEYVKRTQRLDDADDAVKGGIAGSSPIWGDYSRFEYPNWAAKFFADALMMDIKDEAIPPVATQLAKQGEQSHG
;
A
#
# COMPACT_ATOMS: atom_id res chain seq x y z
N MET A 1 -25.00 -11.05 -12.97
CA MET A 1 -25.42 -9.97 -13.88
C MET A 1 -24.64 -8.74 -13.46
N GLY A 2 -23.73 -8.22 -14.30
CA GLY A 2 -22.94 -7.05 -13.97
C GLY A 2 -23.84 -5.85 -13.71
N THR A 3 -23.70 -5.23 -12.56
CA THR A 3 -24.30 -3.92 -12.30
C THR A 3 -23.63 -2.91 -13.23
N GLY A 4 -24.21 -2.74 -14.41
CA GLY A 4 -23.76 -1.77 -15.39
C GLY A 4 -23.73 -0.39 -14.75
N MET A 5 -22.63 0.34 -14.96
CA MET A 5 -22.51 1.75 -14.61
C MET A 5 -23.74 2.47 -15.19
N ASN A 6 -24.42 3.27 -14.38
CA ASN A 6 -25.62 4.01 -14.80
C ASN A 6 -25.29 4.84 -16.05
N LEU A 7 -26.17 4.88 -17.03
CA LEU A 7 -25.96 5.58 -18.31
C LEU A 7 -25.57 7.05 -18.11
N THR A 8 -26.15 7.71 -17.10
CA THR A 8 -25.80 9.09 -16.71
C THR A 8 -24.34 9.20 -16.27
N THR A 9 -23.83 8.23 -15.51
CA THR A 9 -22.43 8.17 -15.08
C THR A 9 -21.51 7.94 -16.27
N LEU A 10 -21.86 7.03 -17.18
CA LEU A 10 -21.09 6.78 -18.42
C LEU A 10 -21.00 8.02 -19.30
N LEU A 11 -22.11 8.75 -19.47
CA LEU A 11 -22.16 9.99 -20.28
C LEU A 11 -21.39 11.15 -19.62
N SER A 12 -21.22 11.15 -18.29
CA SER A 12 -20.48 12.18 -17.57
C SER A 12 -18.95 11.99 -17.61
N LEU A 13 -18.45 10.75 -17.80
CA LEU A 13 -17.01 10.45 -17.78
C LEU A 13 -16.16 11.31 -18.73
N PRO A 14 -16.55 11.53 -20.00
CA PRO A 14 -15.77 12.39 -20.88
C PRO A 14 -15.67 13.84 -20.35
N PHE A 15 -16.77 14.38 -19.81
CA PHE A 15 -16.79 15.75 -19.27
C PHE A 15 -15.96 15.85 -17.99
N ARG A 16 -15.94 14.81 -17.17
CA ARG A 16 -15.15 14.75 -15.94
C ARG A 16 -13.66 14.68 -16.25
N TYR A 17 -13.23 13.73 -17.03
CA TYR A 17 -11.80 13.48 -17.30
C TYR A 17 -11.24 14.21 -18.52
N LYS A 18 -12.09 14.82 -19.36
CA LYS A 18 -11.69 15.65 -20.51
C LYS A 18 -10.61 15.02 -21.38
N PRO A 19 -10.79 13.76 -21.87
CA PRO A 19 -9.76 13.01 -22.61
C PRO A 19 -9.36 13.70 -23.92
N TRP A 20 -10.16 14.64 -24.45
CA TRP A 20 -9.86 15.44 -25.64
C TRP A 20 -8.82 16.55 -25.41
N ARG A 21 -8.48 16.89 -24.15
CA ARG A 21 -7.42 17.87 -23.90
C ARG A 21 -6.10 17.32 -24.44
N PRO A 22 -5.28 18.10 -25.15
CA PRO A 22 -4.02 17.61 -25.75
C PRO A 22 -3.11 16.88 -24.75
N ARG A 23 -2.98 17.40 -23.53
CA ARG A 23 -2.23 16.77 -22.44
C ARG A 23 -2.79 15.40 -22.09
N HIS A 24 -4.10 15.28 -21.87
CA HIS A 24 -4.76 14.04 -21.47
C HIS A 24 -4.73 13.00 -22.60
N LEU A 25 -4.98 13.43 -23.84
CA LEU A 25 -4.86 12.55 -25.01
C LEU A 25 -3.45 12.00 -25.16
N ARG A 26 -2.42 12.85 -25.01
CA ARG A 26 -1.03 12.41 -25.03
C ARG A 26 -0.75 11.35 -23.96
N LEU A 27 -1.21 11.54 -22.71
CA LEU A 27 -1.02 10.57 -21.62
C LEU A 27 -1.73 9.24 -21.90
N ILE A 28 -2.93 9.28 -22.46
CA ILE A 28 -3.66 8.08 -22.89
C ILE A 28 -2.90 7.35 -24.00
N MET A 29 -2.40 8.07 -25.00
CA MET A 29 -1.63 7.47 -26.09
C MET A 29 -0.31 6.89 -25.59
N ASN A 30 0.36 7.55 -24.66
CA ASN A 30 1.57 7.06 -24.02
C ASN A 30 1.31 5.78 -23.22
N ASP A 31 0.16 5.68 -22.52
CA ASP A 31 -0.22 4.45 -21.81
C ASP A 31 -0.45 3.27 -22.76
N LEU A 32 -0.96 3.53 -23.97
CA LEU A 32 -1.15 2.50 -24.99
C LEU A 32 0.17 2.10 -25.67
N ALA A 33 1.08 3.04 -25.87
CA ALA A 33 2.36 2.85 -26.55
C ALA A 33 3.44 2.39 -25.54
N ARG A 34 3.36 1.13 -25.07
CA ARG A 34 4.35 0.61 -24.11
C ARG A 34 5.68 0.29 -24.80
N PRO A 35 6.82 0.63 -24.16
CA PRO A 35 8.13 0.22 -24.65
C PRO A 35 8.26 -1.32 -24.60
N ALA A 36 9.07 -1.86 -25.52
CA ALA A 36 9.43 -3.26 -25.50
C ALA A 36 10.23 -3.60 -24.24
N ALA A 37 10.21 -4.86 -23.84
CA ALA A 37 10.93 -5.31 -22.62
C ALA A 37 12.45 -5.04 -22.70
N GLU A 38 13.01 -5.10 -23.91
CA GLU A 38 14.42 -4.90 -24.20
C GLU A 38 14.88 -3.43 -24.09
N GLU A 39 13.94 -2.47 -24.09
CA GLU A 39 14.20 -1.02 -23.99
C GLU A 39 14.13 -0.52 -22.53
N GLN A 40 13.95 -1.40 -21.56
CA GLN A 40 13.74 -0.98 -20.19
C GLN A 40 15.05 -0.62 -19.48
N GLN A 41 14.98 0.46 -18.72
CA GLN A 41 16.09 0.90 -17.89
C GLN A 41 16.29 0.00 -16.64
N SER A 42 17.40 0.24 -15.92
CA SER A 42 17.72 -0.50 -14.72
C SER A 42 16.67 -0.32 -13.61
N HIS A 43 16.63 -1.23 -12.65
CA HIS A 43 15.81 -1.10 -11.44
C HIS A 43 16.11 0.19 -10.67
N GLN A 44 17.41 0.58 -10.58
CA GLN A 44 17.82 1.84 -9.96
C GLN A 44 17.23 3.07 -10.66
N ALA A 45 17.19 3.09 -11.99
CA ALA A 45 16.60 4.20 -12.73
C ALA A 45 15.09 4.31 -12.48
N HIS A 46 14.37 3.18 -12.51
CA HIS A 46 12.95 3.14 -12.20
C HIS A 46 12.65 3.51 -10.74
N LEU A 47 13.46 3.04 -9.80
CA LEU A 47 13.38 3.41 -8.39
C LEU A 47 13.59 4.92 -8.20
N ALA A 48 14.67 5.47 -8.77
CA ALA A 48 14.94 6.90 -8.70
C ALA A 48 13.77 7.73 -9.25
N GLY A 49 13.23 7.33 -10.41
CA GLY A 49 12.06 7.99 -11.01
C GLY A 49 10.82 7.99 -10.10
N ALA A 50 10.52 6.86 -9.45
CA ALA A 50 9.40 6.76 -8.52
C ALA A 50 9.60 7.64 -7.27
N ILE A 51 10.80 7.61 -6.69
CA ILE A 51 11.15 8.46 -5.53
C ILE A 51 11.12 9.95 -5.90
N ASP A 52 11.64 10.33 -7.06
CA ASP A 52 11.59 11.73 -7.52
C ASP A 52 10.16 12.21 -7.73
N TRP A 53 9.29 11.34 -8.24
CA TRP A 53 7.87 11.67 -8.35
C TRP A 53 7.21 11.85 -6.98
N LEU A 54 7.50 10.98 -5.99
CA LEU A 54 7.02 11.13 -4.61
C LEU A 54 7.56 12.39 -3.93
N CYS A 55 8.82 12.79 -4.21
CA CYS A 55 9.37 14.07 -3.75
C CYS A 55 8.56 15.24 -4.31
N ARG A 56 8.24 15.24 -5.61
CA ARG A 56 7.39 16.28 -6.21
C ARG A 56 5.98 16.29 -5.62
N ALA A 57 5.41 15.11 -5.34
CA ALA A 57 4.10 15.00 -4.69
C ALA A 57 4.10 15.60 -3.26
N GLN A 58 5.24 15.62 -2.57
CA GLN A 58 5.42 16.35 -1.30
C GLN A 58 5.63 17.85 -1.55
N ASP A 59 6.49 18.23 -2.50
CA ASP A 59 6.88 19.64 -2.74
C ASP A 59 5.71 20.50 -3.22
N VAL A 60 4.78 19.96 -4.00
CA VAL A 60 3.59 20.69 -4.46
C VAL A 60 2.64 21.09 -3.32
N ARG A 61 2.87 20.58 -2.11
CA ARG A 61 2.09 20.95 -0.91
C ARG A 61 2.78 22.03 -0.07
N GLU A 62 4.01 22.46 -0.42
CA GLU A 62 4.70 23.52 0.32
C GLU A 62 3.89 24.83 0.33
N GLY A 63 3.83 25.45 1.52
CA GLY A 63 3.04 26.66 1.73
C GLY A 63 1.53 26.47 1.83
N LEU A 64 1.04 25.25 1.76
CA LEU A 64 -0.39 24.91 1.92
C LEU A 64 -0.66 24.40 3.35
N PRO A 65 -1.92 24.37 3.81
CA PRO A 65 -2.25 23.94 5.19
C PRO A 65 -1.82 22.51 5.52
N ASP A 66 -1.65 21.66 4.53
CA ASP A 66 -1.25 20.26 4.61
C ASP A 66 0.21 20.03 4.18
N ALA A 67 1.04 21.07 4.25
CA ALA A 67 2.47 20.99 4.00
C ALA A 67 3.16 20.01 4.96
N GLY A 68 4.09 19.23 4.43
CA GLY A 68 4.74 18.12 5.14
C GLY A 68 4.21 16.76 4.72
N GLY A 69 2.91 16.64 4.44
CA GLY A 69 2.32 15.46 3.85
C GLY A 69 2.67 15.28 2.37
N VAL A 70 2.26 14.17 1.80
CA VAL A 70 2.44 13.82 0.38
C VAL A 70 1.08 13.88 -0.32
N ALA A 71 0.98 14.64 -1.42
CA ALA A 71 -0.24 14.68 -2.24
C ALA A 71 -0.70 13.25 -2.56
N ALA A 72 -2.01 12.98 -2.42
CA ALA A 72 -2.58 11.65 -2.71
C ALA A 72 -2.23 11.15 -4.11
N GLY A 73 -2.02 12.08 -5.03
CA GLY A 73 -1.66 11.79 -6.41
C GLY A 73 -1.94 12.97 -7.33
N TRP A 74 -1.88 12.68 -8.61
CA TRP A 74 -2.28 13.59 -9.66
C TRP A 74 -3.40 12.96 -10.49
N SER A 75 -4.49 13.72 -10.74
CA SER A 75 -5.66 13.26 -11.50
C SER A 75 -5.89 14.10 -12.75
N PHE A 76 -6.58 13.54 -13.75
CA PHE A 76 -7.05 14.27 -14.93
C PHE A 76 -8.13 15.30 -14.57
N GLU A 77 -8.85 15.09 -13.48
CA GLU A 77 -9.94 15.95 -13.04
C GLU A 77 -9.41 17.18 -12.34
N ASP A 78 -8.61 16.99 -11.28
CA ASP A 78 -8.26 18.01 -10.30
C ASP A 78 -6.78 18.42 -10.30
N GLY A 79 -5.91 17.71 -11.06
CA GLY A 79 -4.48 17.90 -10.97
C GLY A 79 -3.90 17.27 -9.70
N TRP A 80 -3.01 17.96 -8.99
CA TRP A 80 -2.47 17.49 -7.72
C TRP A 80 -3.55 17.54 -6.62
N LEU A 81 -3.73 16.40 -5.97
CA LEU A 81 -4.68 16.22 -4.88
C LEU A 81 -4.07 16.72 -3.54
N PRO A 82 -4.89 16.95 -2.49
CA PRO A 82 -4.38 17.23 -1.14
C PRO A 82 -3.47 16.12 -0.59
N SER A 83 -2.71 16.43 0.46
CA SER A 83 -1.95 15.41 1.20
C SER A 83 -2.90 14.37 1.80
N TYR A 84 -2.46 13.10 1.74
CA TYR A 84 -3.27 12.00 2.24
C TYR A 84 -2.58 11.33 3.44
N PRO A 85 -3.17 11.44 4.66
CA PRO A 85 -2.55 10.92 5.87
C PRO A 85 -2.18 9.44 5.79
N GLU A 86 -3.13 8.60 5.41
CA GLU A 86 -2.91 7.16 5.27
C GLU A 86 -1.62 6.84 4.51
N THR A 87 -1.49 7.45 3.33
CA THR A 87 -0.39 7.12 2.43
C THR A 87 0.90 7.82 2.80
N THR A 88 0.83 9.04 3.32
CA THR A 88 1.99 9.75 3.87
C THR A 88 2.62 8.90 4.98
N GLY A 89 1.80 8.33 5.87
CA GLY A 89 2.26 7.48 6.96
C GLY A 89 3.17 6.36 6.48
N TYR A 90 2.73 5.53 5.53
CA TYR A 90 3.58 4.43 5.07
C TYR A 90 4.66 4.82 4.03
N ILE A 91 4.60 6.02 3.42
CA ILE A 91 5.67 6.54 2.56
C ILE A 91 6.92 6.89 3.40
N ILE A 92 6.78 7.21 4.69
CA ILE A 92 7.90 7.45 5.60
C ILE A 92 8.91 6.29 5.54
N GLU A 93 8.45 5.05 5.68
CA GLU A 93 9.35 3.87 5.63
C GLU A 93 10.06 3.73 4.29
N THR A 94 9.37 4.03 3.18
CA THR A 94 9.92 4.00 1.83
C THR A 94 11.04 5.02 1.66
N PHE A 95 10.86 6.25 2.15
CA PHE A 95 11.88 7.29 2.04
C PHE A 95 13.12 6.98 2.88
N LEU A 96 12.94 6.43 4.09
CA LEU A 96 14.05 6.00 4.93
C LEU A 96 14.84 4.83 4.31
N ALA A 97 14.16 3.90 3.65
CA ALA A 97 14.79 2.81 2.92
C ALA A 97 15.49 3.29 1.64
N ALA A 98 14.83 4.17 0.86
CA ALA A 98 15.37 4.74 -0.37
C ALA A 98 16.59 5.62 -0.12
N ALA A 99 16.63 6.34 1.02
CA ALA A 99 17.81 7.13 1.43
C ALA A 99 19.08 6.26 1.47
N LYS A 100 18.97 5.05 2.02
CA LYS A 100 20.07 4.08 2.09
C LYS A 100 20.37 3.42 0.74
N THR A 101 19.31 3.04 0.00
CA THR A 101 19.46 2.29 -1.26
C THR A 101 20.02 3.14 -2.38
N LEU A 102 19.60 4.43 -2.46
CA LEU A 102 20.04 5.37 -3.48
C LEU A 102 21.20 6.27 -3.04
N GLY A 103 21.65 6.21 -1.77
CA GLY A 103 22.64 7.12 -1.23
C GLY A 103 22.16 8.57 -1.16
N ARG A 104 20.86 8.79 -0.88
CA ARG A 104 20.19 10.10 -0.89
C ARG A 104 19.78 10.56 0.53
N PRO A 105 20.70 11.13 1.32
CA PRO A 105 20.43 11.47 2.72
C PRO A 105 19.34 12.54 2.90
N GLU A 106 19.06 13.38 1.91
CA GLU A 106 17.97 14.37 1.93
C GLU A 106 16.58 13.75 2.07
N LEU A 107 16.41 12.48 1.68
CA LEU A 107 15.14 11.75 1.86
C LEU A 107 14.81 11.55 3.34
N VAL A 108 15.82 11.48 4.22
CA VAL A 108 15.61 11.42 5.67
C VAL A 108 14.92 12.69 6.19
N SER A 109 15.37 13.87 5.76
CA SER A 109 14.72 15.13 6.13
C SER A 109 13.29 15.24 5.61
N ARG A 110 13.03 14.68 4.43
CA ARG A 110 11.67 14.58 3.88
C ARG A 110 10.76 13.67 4.72
N ALA A 111 11.27 12.50 5.13
CA ALA A 111 10.57 11.60 6.03
C ALA A 111 10.28 12.24 7.39
N GLN A 112 11.22 13.04 7.93
CA GLN A 112 11.02 13.79 9.16
C GLN A 112 9.85 14.79 9.03
N ARG A 113 9.76 15.54 7.91
CA ARG A 113 8.62 16.44 7.67
C ARG A 113 7.27 15.70 7.61
N MET A 114 7.24 14.50 6.99
CA MET A 114 6.04 13.67 7.01
C MET A 114 5.66 13.26 8.43
N ILE A 115 6.63 12.81 9.23
CA ILE A 115 6.40 12.45 10.64
C ILE A 115 5.85 13.64 11.44
N ASP A 116 6.45 14.82 11.27
CA ASP A 116 6.02 16.04 12.00
C ASP A 116 4.58 16.41 11.62
N TRP A 117 4.23 16.28 10.34
CA TRP A 117 2.87 16.52 9.87
C TRP A 117 1.89 15.49 10.45
N GLU A 118 2.18 14.18 10.39
CA GLU A 118 1.34 13.14 10.97
C GLU A 118 1.12 13.34 12.49
N LEU A 119 2.18 13.63 13.23
CA LEU A 119 2.07 13.92 14.67
C LEU A 119 1.18 15.14 14.94
N SER A 120 1.21 16.15 14.06
CA SER A 120 0.41 17.38 14.20
C SER A 120 -1.08 17.16 13.97
N ILE A 121 -1.47 16.14 13.18
CA ILE A 121 -2.88 15.85 12.86
C ILE A 121 -3.47 14.72 13.69
N GLN A 122 -2.67 14.03 14.53
CA GLN A 122 -3.19 12.99 15.41
C GLN A 122 -4.23 13.56 16.38
N GLN A 123 -5.40 12.95 16.44
CA GLN A 123 -6.50 13.36 17.32
C GLN A 123 -6.18 13.03 18.80
N GLN A 124 -6.83 13.75 19.74
CA GLN A 124 -6.58 13.58 21.16
C GLN A 124 -6.86 12.15 21.67
N ASP A 125 -7.81 11.46 21.07
CA ASP A 125 -8.15 10.07 21.40
C ASP A 125 -7.19 9.05 20.78
N GLY A 126 -6.23 9.49 19.97
CA GLY A 126 -5.19 8.69 19.36
C GLY A 126 -5.48 8.29 17.91
N ALA A 127 -6.67 8.52 17.38
CA ALA A 127 -6.98 8.26 15.98
C ALA A 127 -6.23 9.20 15.03
N PHE A 128 -6.18 8.81 13.77
CA PHE A 128 -5.79 9.70 12.69
C PHE A 128 -6.98 10.01 11.79
N PRO A 129 -7.05 11.25 11.24
CA PRO A 129 -8.17 11.65 10.40
C PRO A 129 -8.22 10.80 9.13
N GLY A 130 -9.44 10.53 8.69
CA GLY A 130 -9.69 9.92 7.38
C GLY A 130 -9.59 10.92 6.24
N HIS A 131 -9.76 10.44 5.02
CA HIS A 131 -9.70 11.23 3.79
C HIS A 131 -8.41 12.08 3.72
N PHE A 132 -8.50 13.34 3.34
CA PHE A 132 -7.35 14.25 3.20
C PHE A 132 -6.94 14.98 4.48
N GLY A 133 -7.29 14.45 5.65
CA GLY A 133 -6.87 15.05 6.92
C GLY A 133 -7.49 16.39 7.25
N GLU A 134 -8.61 16.73 6.62
CA GLU A 134 -9.36 17.97 6.87
C GLU A 134 -9.77 18.04 8.33
N ALA A 135 -9.75 19.25 8.90
CA ALA A 135 -10.15 19.47 10.28
C ALA A 135 -11.59 18.99 10.51
N GLY A 136 -11.77 18.09 11.49
CA GLY A 136 -13.07 17.50 11.83
C GLY A 136 -13.45 16.29 10.96
N SER A 137 -12.60 15.81 10.05
CA SER A 137 -12.86 14.55 9.34
C SER A 137 -12.92 13.38 10.31
N GLN A 138 -13.86 12.47 10.06
CA GLN A 138 -13.99 11.26 10.86
C GLN A 138 -12.74 10.39 10.71
N PRO A 139 -12.26 9.77 11.80
CA PRO A 139 -11.16 8.82 11.69
C PRO A 139 -11.58 7.58 10.92
N VAL A 140 -10.61 6.86 10.37
CA VAL A 140 -10.80 5.60 9.67
C VAL A 140 -9.84 4.55 10.26
N ILE A 141 -10.35 3.36 10.53
CA ILE A 141 -9.59 2.23 11.09
C ILE A 141 -8.38 1.94 10.23
N PHE A 142 -8.61 1.76 8.93
CA PHE A 142 -7.55 1.42 7.99
C PHE A 142 -6.47 2.51 7.95
N ASN A 143 -6.85 3.79 7.81
CA ASN A 143 -5.91 4.90 7.77
C ASN A 143 -5.04 4.95 9.05
N THR A 144 -5.68 4.86 10.22
CA THR A 144 -4.99 4.85 11.51
C THR A 144 -3.97 3.71 11.59
N GLY A 145 -4.35 2.49 11.17
CA GLY A 145 -3.46 1.34 11.12
C GLY A 145 -2.29 1.51 10.14
N GLN A 146 -2.51 2.18 8.99
CA GLN A 146 -1.45 2.41 8.02
C GLN A 146 -0.42 3.45 8.49
N ILE A 147 -0.86 4.52 9.15
CA ILE A 147 0.05 5.56 9.68
C ILE A 147 0.96 5.00 10.77
N MET A 148 0.49 4.02 11.54
CA MET A 148 1.32 3.36 12.56
C MET A 148 2.60 2.75 11.98
N HIS A 149 2.63 2.30 10.73
CA HIS A 149 3.87 1.81 10.08
C HIS A 149 4.94 2.90 10.01
N GLY A 150 4.56 4.11 9.58
CA GLY A 150 5.49 5.24 9.54
C GLY A 150 5.94 5.70 10.91
N MET A 151 5.04 5.68 11.90
CA MET A 151 5.40 6.00 13.28
C MET A 151 6.42 5.00 13.83
N LEU A 152 6.20 3.70 13.61
CA LEU A 152 7.17 2.68 14.00
C LEU A 152 8.53 2.85 13.28
N ALA A 153 8.51 3.19 11.98
CA ALA A 153 9.74 3.49 11.24
C ALA A 153 10.48 4.70 11.82
N GLY A 154 9.77 5.77 12.19
CA GLY A 154 10.31 6.94 12.84
C GLY A 154 10.97 6.62 14.19
N TYR A 155 10.33 5.79 14.99
CA TYR A 155 10.91 5.31 16.25
C TYR A 155 12.17 4.46 16.02
N LEU A 156 12.06 3.40 15.21
CA LEU A 156 13.10 2.40 15.04
C LEU A 156 14.34 2.90 14.28
N GLN A 157 14.14 3.78 13.28
CA GLN A 157 15.24 4.23 12.42
C GLN A 157 15.79 5.61 12.76
N LEU A 158 14.98 6.46 13.41
CA LEU A 158 15.38 7.84 13.76
C LEU A 158 15.44 8.06 15.29
N GLY A 159 15.05 7.08 16.11
CA GLY A 159 15.05 7.18 17.58
C GLY A 159 14.00 8.13 18.14
N ARG A 160 12.98 8.51 17.36
CA ARG A 160 11.94 9.47 17.77
C ARG A 160 10.92 8.82 18.70
N LYS A 161 11.03 9.07 20.00
CA LYS A 161 10.18 8.46 21.05
C LYS A 161 8.70 8.82 20.90
N GLU A 162 8.42 10.07 20.50
CA GLU A 162 7.06 10.56 20.26
C GLU A 162 6.32 9.75 19.19
N CYS A 163 7.06 9.16 18.24
CA CYS A 163 6.45 8.28 17.25
C CYS A 163 5.93 6.99 17.86
N LEU A 164 6.66 6.36 18.79
CA LEU A 164 6.16 5.18 19.50
C LEU A 164 4.96 5.54 20.38
N GLU A 165 4.99 6.68 21.06
CA GLU A 165 3.85 7.16 21.84
C GLU A 165 2.61 7.36 20.98
N ALA A 166 2.77 7.94 19.78
CA ALA A 166 1.69 8.12 18.81
C ALA A 166 1.15 6.76 18.31
N ALA A 167 2.02 5.80 17.99
CA ALA A 167 1.62 4.45 17.60
C ALA A 167 0.85 3.73 18.71
N VAL A 168 1.28 3.84 19.97
CA VAL A 168 0.57 3.27 21.12
C VAL A 168 -0.81 3.89 21.32
N LYS A 169 -0.92 5.24 21.22
CA LYS A 169 -2.21 5.93 21.29
C LYS A 169 -3.16 5.46 20.18
N ALA A 170 -2.66 5.32 18.96
CA ALA A 170 -3.42 4.82 17.81
C ALA A 170 -3.86 3.36 18.02
N GLY A 171 -2.95 2.50 18.49
CA GLY A 171 -3.26 1.10 18.82
C GLY A 171 -4.35 0.97 19.88
N ARG A 172 -4.28 1.78 20.95
CA ARG A 172 -5.32 1.81 21.99
C ARG A 172 -6.65 2.34 21.46
N TRP A 173 -6.62 3.26 20.49
CA TRP A 173 -7.85 3.69 19.80
C TRP A 173 -8.45 2.54 18.99
N LEU A 174 -7.66 1.83 18.17
CA LEU A 174 -8.10 0.65 17.42
C LEU A 174 -8.72 -0.42 18.35
N LEU A 175 -8.07 -0.71 19.49
CA LEU A 175 -8.57 -1.63 20.49
C LEU A 175 -9.97 -1.23 21.01
N ARG A 176 -10.18 0.07 21.30
CA ARG A 176 -11.50 0.56 21.77
C ARG A 176 -12.60 0.48 20.71
N GLN A 177 -12.25 0.48 19.42
CA GLN A 177 -13.23 0.40 18.32
C GLN A 177 -13.51 -1.04 17.89
N GLN A 178 -12.74 -2.02 18.39
CA GLN A 178 -12.86 -3.40 17.94
C GLN A 178 -14.15 -4.04 18.43
N ASP A 179 -14.88 -4.69 17.54
CA ASP A 179 -16.09 -5.46 17.85
C ASP A 179 -15.74 -6.75 18.59
N VAL A 180 -16.75 -7.36 19.23
CA VAL A 180 -16.60 -8.59 20.05
C VAL A 180 -16.02 -9.76 19.22
N ASP A 181 -16.37 -9.83 17.94
CA ASP A 181 -15.87 -10.87 17.01
C ASP A 181 -14.43 -10.63 16.53
N GLY A 182 -13.79 -9.53 16.91
CA GLY A 182 -12.45 -9.16 16.51
C GLY A 182 -12.36 -8.32 15.22
N SER A 183 -13.48 -8.10 14.53
CA SER A 183 -13.53 -7.21 13.36
C SER A 183 -13.70 -5.75 13.76
N TRP A 184 -13.73 -4.87 12.76
CA TRP A 184 -14.14 -3.47 12.90
C TRP A 184 -15.24 -3.16 11.90
N ARG A 185 -16.33 -2.50 12.34
CA ARG A 185 -17.43 -1.99 11.52
C ARG A 185 -17.57 -0.49 11.64
N LYS A 186 -17.38 0.03 12.86
CA LYS A 186 -17.40 1.45 13.10
C LYS A 186 -16.12 2.09 12.55
N PHE A 187 -16.23 3.23 11.93
CA PHE A 187 -15.13 3.96 11.27
C PHE A 187 -14.48 3.18 10.11
N GLU A 188 -15.24 2.29 9.50
CA GLU A 188 -14.88 1.54 8.32
C GLU A 188 -15.61 2.03 7.07
N HIS A 189 -14.99 1.78 5.92
CA HIS A 189 -15.59 2.08 4.64
C HIS A 189 -16.91 1.29 4.47
N ASN A 190 -18.00 2.01 4.21
CA ASN A 190 -19.36 1.46 4.12
C ASN A 190 -19.89 0.76 5.39
N GLY A 191 -19.25 0.94 6.53
CA GLY A 191 -19.69 0.35 7.81
C GLY A 191 -19.65 -1.19 7.84
N VAL A 192 -18.83 -1.80 7.02
CA VAL A 192 -18.66 -3.27 6.93
C VAL A 192 -17.21 -3.66 7.25
N PRO A 193 -17.00 -4.86 7.83
CA PRO A 193 -15.65 -5.29 8.15
C PRO A 193 -14.87 -5.67 6.88
N HIS A 194 -13.55 -5.48 6.91
CA HIS A 194 -12.68 -5.77 5.78
C HIS A 194 -11.46 -6.59 6.18
N VAL A 195 -11.17 -7.67 5.44
CA VAL A 195 -9.99 -8.52 5.68
C VAL A 195 -8.70 -7.74 5.43
N TYR A 196 -8.66 -6.77 4.52
CA TYR A 196 -7.48 -5.97 4.27
C TYR A 196 -7.00 -5.15 5.46
N ASN A 197 -7.82 -5.00 6.53
CA ASN A 197 -7.39 -4.41 7.79
C ASN A 197 -6.26 -5.18 8.48
N THR A 198 -6.04 -6.45 8.12
CA THR A 198 -4.87 -7.22 8.57
C THR A 198 -3.55 -6.50 8.29
N ARG A 199 -3.48 -5.63 7.27
CA ARG A 199 -2.31 -4.77 7.00
C ARG A 199 -2.06 -3.78 8.15
N GLY A 200 -3.11 -3.13 8.69
CA GLY A 200 -3.04 -2.29 9.90
C GLY A 200 -2.84 -3.14 11.17
N THR A 201 -3.43 -4.33 11.20
CA THR A 201 -3.25 -5.28 12.30
C THR A 201 -1.79 -5.71 12.46
N TRP A 202 -1.04 -5.86 11.38
CA TRP A 202 0.41 -6.07 11.47
C TRP A 202 1.11 -4.92 12.22
N ALA A 203 0.79 -3.67 11.93
CA ALA A 203 1.34 -2.54 12.69
C ALA A 203 0.92 -2.57 14.17
N LEU A 204 -0.31 -3.03 14.47
CA LEU A 204 -0.79 -3.20 15.82
C LEU A 204 -0.01 -4.29 16.59
N VAL A 205 0.28 -5.45 15.94
CA VAL A 205 1.17 -6.49 16.50
C VAL A 205 2.54 -5.89 16.82
N ALA A 206 3.15 -5.22 15.84
CA ALA A 206 4.49 -4.64 15.99
C ALA A 206 4.53 -3.61 17.13
N THR A 207 3.52 -2.73 17.21
CA THR A 207 3.41 -1.75 18.29
C THR A 207 3.30 -2.42 19.67
N GLY A 208 2.44 -3.45 19.77
CA GLY A 208 2.26 -4.20 21.02
C GLY A 208 3.53 -4.88 21.51
N LEU A 209 4.32 -5.43 20.59
CA LEU A 209 5.61 -6.08 20.91
C LEU A 209 6.68 -5.05 21.28
N ILE A 210 6.84 -3.96 20.53
CA ILE A 210 7.86 -2.93 20.76
C ILE A 210 7.59 -2.17 22.07
N ALA A 211 6.35 -1.80 22.31
CA ALA A 211 5.97 -1.03 23.48
C ALA A 211 5.69 -1.90 24.73
N ASN A 212 5.76 -3.23 24.62
CA ASN A 212 5.37 -4.17 25.67
C ASN A 212 3.92 -3.96 26.14
N GLU A 213 3.00 -3.82 25.17
CA GLU A 213 1.56 -3.61 25.39
C GLU A 213 0.80 -4.88 24.95
N PRO A 214 0.67 -5.91 25.80
CA PRO A 214 0.10 -7.21 25.41
C PRO A 214 -1.36 -7.12 24.97
N GLU A 215 -2.13 -6.14 25.46
CA GLU A 215 -3.51 -5.93 25.05
C GLU A 215 -3.64 -5.60 23.56
N LEU A 216 -2.68 -4.85 22.99
CA LEU A 216 -2.64 -4.54 21.57
C LEU A 216 -2.38 -5.81 20.74
N THR A 217 -1.45 -6.64 21.19
CA THR A 217 -1.16 -7.94 20.56
C THR A 217 -2.36 -8.88 20.63
N HIS A 218 -3.09 -8.93 21.75
CA HIS A 218 -4.30 -9.72 21.88
C HIS A 218 -5.42 -9.20 20.96
N ALA A 219 -5.60 -7.90 20.83
CA ALA A 219 -6.57 -7.32 19.91
C ALA A 219 -6.22 -7.67 18.45
N ALA A 220 -4.93 -7.58 18.10
CA ALA A 220 -4.44 -7.96 16.77
C ALA A 220 -4.74 -9.44 16.46
N ARG A 221 -4.48 -10.37 17.41
CA ARG A 221 -4.80 -11.80 17.24
C ARG A 221 -6.29 -12.01 17.00
N ARG A 222 -7.18 -11.34 17.76
CA ARG A 222 -8.64 -11.46 17.53
C ARG A 222 -9.02 -11.05 16.11
N ASN A 223 -8.41 -9.97 15.58
CA ASN A 223 -8.69 -9.55 14.21
C ASN A 223 -8.17 -10.55 13.17
N LEU A 224 -6.96 -11.08 13.36
CA LEU A 224 -6.39 -12.09 12.47
C LEU A 224 -7.21 -13.39 12.50
N ASP A 225 -7.64 -13.84 13.68
CA ASP A 225 -8.49 -15.03 13.82
C ASP A 225 -9.86 -14.83 13.14
N TRP A 226 -10.47 -13.64 13.28
CA TRP A 226 -11.67 -13.28 12.53
C TRP A 226 -11.41 -13.32 11.02
N ALA A 227 -10.32 -12.69 10.56
CA ALA A 227 -9.97 -12.63 9.16
C ALA A 227 -9.70 -14.01 8.55
N LEU A 228 -9.14 -14.97 9.31
CA LEU A 228 -9.00 -16.37 8.91
C LEU A 228 -10.35 -17.03 8.59
N THR A 229 -11.40 -16.70 9.33
CA THR A 229 -12.74 -17.24 9.06
C THR A 229 -13.31 -16.79 7.71
N GLN A 230 -12.73 -15.77 7.12
CA GLN A 230 -13.14 -15.23 5.83
C GLN A 230 -12.39 -15.87 4.65
N GLN A 231 -11.39 -16.72 4.90
CA GLN A 231 -10.66 -17.40 3.85
C GLN A 231 -11.43 -18.64 3.36
N THR A 232 -11.62 -18.75 2.04
CA THR A 232 -12.24 -19.90 1.40
C THR A 232 -11.23 -21.03 1.18
N GLN A 233 -11.70 -22.22 0.80
CA GLN A 233 -10.82 -23.35 0.45
C GLN A 233 -9.85 -23.06 -0.69
N SER A 234 -10.19 -22.13 -1.58
CA SER A 234 -9.31 -21.70 -2.67
C SER A 234 -8.16 -20.79 -2.19
N GLY A 235 -8.18 -20.35 -0.94
CA GLY A 235 -7.26 -19.35 -0.38
C GLY A 235 -7.72 -17.90 -0.62
N TRP A 236 -8.87 -17.69 -1.29
CA TRP A 236 -9.42 -16.36 -1.51
C TRP A 236 -10.10 -15.83 -0.24
N PHE A 237 -10.17 -14.49 -0.09
CA PHE A 237 -10.79 -13.86 1.08
C PHE A 237 -12.14 -13.23 0.71
N ALA A 238 -13.19 -13.67 1.38
CA ALA A 238 -14.48 -12.97 1.41
C ALA A 238 -14.33 -11.63 2.16
N THR A 239 -15.33 -10.75 2.09
CA THR A 239 -15.33 -9.44 2.78
C THR A 239 -14.04 -8.63 2.63
N ASN A 240 -13.42 -8.67 1.44
CA ASN A 240 -12.14 -8.00 1.15
C ASN A 240 -12.25 -6.92 0.06
N ALA A 241 -13.47 -6.59 -0.38
CA ALA A 241 -13.76 -5.51 -1.33
C ALA A 241 -14.13 -4.22 -0.60
N PHE A 242 -13.87 -3.06 -1.20
CA PHE A 242 -14.28 -1.76 -0.66
C PHE A 242 -15.82 -1.65 -0.56
N THR A 243 -16.51 -2.26 -1.50
CA THR A 243 -17.98 -2.21 -1.57
C THR A 243 -18.52 -3.63 -1.46
N PRO A 244 -19.53 -3.87 -0.62
CA PRO A 244 -20.24 -5.15 -0.59
C PRO A 244 -20.69 -5.58 -2.01
N ASP A 245 -20.73 -6.88 -2.26
CA ASP A 245 -21.14 -7.48 -3.53
C ASP A 245 -20.24 -7.16 -4.75
N LYS A 246 -19.09 -6.54 -4.53
CA LYS A 246 -18.05 -6.35 -5.55
C LYS A 246 -16.90 -7.33 -5.35
N ALA A 247 -16.23 -7.66 -6.45
CA ALA A 247 -14.99 -8.42 -6.39
C ALA A 247 -13.87 -7.51 -5.81
N PRO A 248 -13.07 -8.00 -4.84
CA PRO A 248 -11.96 -7.25 -4.29
C PRO A 248 -10.92 -6.92 -5.35
N PHE A 249 -10.33 -5.74 -5.23
CA PHE A 249 -9.19 -5.35 -6.05
C PHE A 249 -7.96 -6.18 -5.69
N THR A 250 -7.09 -6.44 -6.65
CA THR A 250 -5.76 -7.04 -6.40
C THR A 250 -5.00 -6.28 -5.32
N HIS A 251 -5.20 -4.98 -5.23
CA HIS A 251 -4.66 -4.11 -4.17
C HIS A 251 -5.11 -4.54 -2.75
N THR A 252 -6.42 -4.72 -2.53
CA THR A 252 -6.92 -5.14 -1.21
C THR A 252 -6.57 -6.59 -0.89
N ILE A 253 -6.50 -7.45 -1.89
CA ILE A 253 -6.01 -8.82 -1.76
C ILE A 253 -4.55 -8.82 -1.29
N ALA A 254 -3.70 -8.01 -1.91
CA ALA A 254 -2.29 -7.91 -1.54
C ALA A 254 -2.09 -7.37 -0.11
N TYR A 255 -2.92 -6.44 0.34
CA TYR A 255 -2.92 -5.98 1.74
C TYR A 255 -3.25 -7.11 2.71
N ALA A 256 -4.28 -7.90 2.42
CA ALA A 256 -4.65 -9.04 3.26
C ALA A 256 -3.50 -10.06 3.38
N ILE A 257 -2.90 -10.44 2.24
CA ILE A 257 -1.75 -11.35 2.21
C ILE A 257 -0.59 -10.81 3.05
N ARG A 258 -0.21 -9.52 2.86
CA ARG A 258 0.91 -8.93 3.60
C ARG A 258 0.64 -8.86 5.09
N GLY A 259 -0.58 -8.52 5.49
CA GLY A 259 -1.00 -8.46 6.89
C GLY A 259 -0.87 -9.80 7.58
N PHE A 260 -1.35 -10.87 6.97
CA PHE A 260 -1.20 -12.23 7.49
C PHE A 260 0.24 -12.67 7.56
N LEU A 261 1.00 -12.47 6.48
CA LEU A 261 2.41 -12.87 6.38
C LEU A 261 3.25 -12.28 7.51
N GLU A 262 3.27 -10.95 7.60
CA GLU A 262 4.15 -10.28 8.57
C GLU A 262 3.66 -10.44 10.01
N SER A 263 2.35 -10.53 10.24
CA SER A 263 1.81 -10.86 11.56
C SER A 263 2.15 -12.28 11.96
N GLY A 264 2.09 -13.24 11.01
CA GLY A 264 2.47 -14.63 11.23
C GLY A 264 3.94 -14.76 11.65
N VAL A 265 4.83 -14.05 10.95
CA VAL A 265 6.27 -14.01 11.29
C VAL A 265 6.48 -13.42 12.69
N LEU A 266 5.88 -12.26 13.00
CA LEU A 266 6.04 -11.61 14.31
C LEU A 266 5.50 -12.43 15.48
N LEU A 267 4.42 -13.16 15.26
CA LEU A 267 3.73 -13.94 16.29
C LEU A 267 4.18 -15.41 16.36
N GLY A 268 4.99 -15.87 15.39
CA GLY A 268 5.36 -17.27 15.23
C GLY A 268 4.13 -18.18 15.01
N ASP A 269 3.13 -17.72 14.26
CA ASP A 269 1.86 -18.44 14.07
C ASP A 269 1.70 -18.94 12.63
N GLU A 270 1.92 -20.25 12.46
CA GLU A 270 1.86 -20.94 11.18
C GLU A 270 0.49 -20.87 10.48
N ARG A 271 -0.59 -20.65 11.20
CA ARG A 271 -1.94 -20.52 10.61
C ARG A 271 -2.01 -19.30 9.71
N TYR A 272 -1.43 -18.18 10.16
CA TYR A 272 -1.41 -16.93 9.41
C TYR A 272 -0.45 -17.01 8.21
N LEU A 273 0.72 -17.65 8.39
CA LEU A 273 1.67 -17.88 7.30
C LEU A 273 1.05 -18.76 6.21
N SER A 274 0.39 -19.86 6.60
CA SER A 274 -0.32 -20.75 5.67
C SER A 274 -1.43 -20.03 4.91
N ALA A 275 -2.19 -19.16 5.57
CA ALA A 275 -3.24 -18.36 4.94
C ALA A 275 -2.67 -17.40 3.88
N ALA A 276 -1.58 -16.70 4.22
CA ALA A 276 -0.88 -15.81 3.30
C ALA A 276 -0.34 -16.57 2.07
N LEU A 277 0.31 -17.71 2.30
CA LEU A 277 0.88 -18.55 1.24
C LEU A 277 -0.20 -19.13 0.31
N ALA A 278 -1.31 -19.62 0.86
CA ALA A 278 -2.43 -20.14 0.07
C ALA A 278 -2.99 -19.07 -0.87
N ALA A 279 -3.20 -17.86 -0.37
CA ALA A 279 -3.70 -16.75 -1.17
C ALA A 279 -2.68 -16.28 -2.22
N ALA A 280 -1.39 -16.18 -1.84
CA ALA A 280 -0.32 -15.78 -2.75
C ALA A 280 -0.12 -16.77 -3.91
N ARG A 281 -0.21 -18.08 -3.64
CA ARG A 281 -0.19 -19.13 -4.67
C ARG A 281 -1.45 -19.12 -5.50
N GLY A 282 -2.60 -18.82 -4.89
CA GLY A 282 -3.90 -18.73 -5.57
C GLY A 282 -3.85 -17.71 -6.71
N ILE A 283 -3.46 -16.48 -6.40
CA ILE A 283 -3.37 -15.41 -7.41
C ILE A 283 -2.21 -15.62 -8.39
N ALA A 284 -1.08 -16.22 -7.97
CA ALA A 284 0.05 -16.49 -8.84
C ALA A 284 -0.32 -17.35 -10.04
N ARG A 285 -1.18 -18.36 -9.84
CA ARG A 285 -1.68 -19.23 -10.93
C ARG A 285 -2.45 -18.49 -12.02
N THR A 286 -2.91 -17.28 -11.76
CA THR A 286 -3.67 -16.45 -12.71
C THR A 286 -2.82 -15.48 -13.48
N GLN A 287 -1.53 -15.34 -13.08
CA GLN A 287 -0.63 -14.39 -13.71
C GLN A 287 -0.31 -14.81 -15.14
N ARG A 288 -0.43 -13.85 -16.07
CA ARG A 288 -0.03 -14.06 -17.47
C ARG A 288 1.48 -14.07 -17.62
N SER A 289 1.95 -14.60 -18.73
CA SER A 289 3.39 -14.66 -19.06
C SER A 289 4.05 -13.28 -19.12
N ASP A 290 3.29 -12.23 -19.46
CA ASP A 290 3.75 -10.85 -19.50
C ASP A 290 3.74 -10.15 -18.12
N GLY A 291 3.35 -10.85 -17.05
CA GLY A 291 3.27 -10.33 -15.68
C GLY A 291 1.94 -9.69 -15.31
N TRP A 292 0.99 -9.58 -16.24
CA TRP A 292 -0.33 -9.01 -16.00
C TRP A 292 -1.13 -9.80 -14.98
N LEU A 293 -1.86 -9.09 -14.11
CA LEU A 293 -2.90 -9.61 -13.22
C LEU A 293 -4.20 -8.86 -13.45
N SER A 294 -5.34 -9.56 -13.30
CA SER A 294 -6.64 -8.90 -13.32
C SER A 294 -6.75 -7.85 -12.21
N GLY A 295 -7.40 -6.74 -12.46
CA GLY A 295 -7.64 -5.70 -11.46
C GLY A 295 -8.50 -6.15 -10.29
N THR A 296 -9.36 -7.16 -10.48
CA THR A 296 -10.23 -7.74 -9.45
C THR A 296 -10.38 -9.24 -9.64
N TYR A 297 -10.64 -9.96 -8.53
CA TYR A 297 -10.84 -11.41 -8.52
C TYR A 297 -12.05 -11.81 -7.67
N ALA A 298 -12.92 -12.65 -8.23
CA ALA A 298 -13.94 -13.36 -7.46
C ALA A 298 -13.36 -14.62 -6.81
N ASP A 299 -14.17 -15.34 -6.03
CA ASP A 299 -13.76 -16.62 -5.44
C ASP A 299 -13.22 -17.59 -6.50
N ASN A 300 -12.44 -18.56 -6.05
CA ASN A 300 -11.67 -19.47 -6.92
C ASN A 300 -10.70 -18.74 -7.88
N TRP A 301 -10.33 -17.50 -7.55
CA TRP A 301 -9.39 -16.68 -8.31
C TRP A 301 -9.87 -16.37 -9.73
N GLU A 302 -11.17 -16.31 -9.93
CA GLU A 302 -11.77 -15.96 -11.22
C GLU A 302 -11.50 -14.47 -11.54
N PRO A 303 -10.78 -14.14 -12.65
CA PRO A 303 -10.57 -12.76 -13.05
C PRO A 303 -11.90 -12.07 -13.41
N ARG A 304 -12.12 -10.86 -12.90
CA ARG A 304 -13.33 -10.07 -13.12
C ARG A 304 -13.11 -8.74 -13.81
N ALA A 305 -11.85 -8.31 -13.97
CA ALA A 305 -11.50 -7.06 -14.65
C ALA A 305 -10.74 -7.32 -15.94
N THR A 306 -10.96 -6.44 -16.92
CA THR A 306 -10.21 -6.39 -18.18
C THR A 306 -9.01 -5.44 -18.12
N TYR A 307 -8.81 -4.77 -16.99
CA TYR A 307 -7.69 -3.89 -16.69
C TYR A 307 -6.84 -4.50 -15.57
N CYS A 308 -5.61 -4.00 -15.44
CA CYS A 308 -4.70 -4.33 -14.36
C CYS A 308 -4.75 -3.24 -13.28
N CYS A 309 -4.77 -3.60 -12.01
CA CYS A 309 -4.51 -2.69 -10.89
C CYS A 309 -2.99 -2.64 -10.64
N LEU A 310 -2.32 -1.57 -11.10
CA LEU A 310 -0.85 -1.49 -11.03
C LEU A 310 -0.32 -1.46 -9.61
N THR A 311 -1.04 -0.80 -8.69
CA THR A 311 -0.73 -0.86 -7.26
C THR A 311 -0.74 -2.30 -6.73
N GLY A 312 -1.78 -3.06 -7.09
CA GLY A 312 -1.91 -4.45 -6.66
C GLY A 312 -0.80 -5.33 -7.21
N VAL A 313 -0.40 -5.14 -8.47
CA VAL A 313 0.72 -5.88 -9.07
C VAL A 313 2.04 -5.59 -8.36
N ALA A 314 2.33 -4.31 -8.07
CA ALA A 314 3.50 -3.91 -7.31
C ALA A 314 3.52 -4.51 -5.89
N GLN A 315 2.38 -4.52 -5.20
CA GLN A 315 2.26 -5.14 -3.88
C GLN A 315 2.37 -6.67 -3.93
N MET A 316 1.82 -7.31 -4.96
CA MET A 316 1.97 -8.76 -5.11
C MET A 316 3.43 -9.15 -5.34
N SER A 317 4.20 -8.36 -6.09
CA SER A 317 5.65 -8.64 -6.24
C SER A 317 6.37 -8.60 -4.89
N LEU A 318 6.05 -7.63 -4.02
CA LEU A 318 6.57 -7.57 -2.65
C LEU A 318 6.23 -8.84 -1.83
N ASN A 319 4.98 -9.26 -1.89
CA ASN A 319 4.52 -10.44 -1.16
C ASN A 319 5.23 -11.72 -1.66
N TRP A 320 5.37 -11.87 -2.96
CA TRP A 320 6.02 -13.02 -3.57
C TRP A 320 7.54 -13.04 -3.30
N ILE A 321 8.23 -11.88 -3.38
CA ILE A 321 9.64 -11.80 -2.98
C ILE A 321 9.79 -12.24 -1.52
N ARG A 322 8.97 -11.69 -0.64
CA ARG A 322 9.06 -11.95 0.80
C ARG A 322 8.82 -13.42 1.15
N LEU A 323 7.81 -14.07 0.54
CA LEU A 323 7.54 -15.49 0.71
C LEU A 323 8.66 -16.39 0.12
N ALA A 324 9.27 -15.97 -0.99
CA ALA A 324 10.38 -16.70 -1.58
C ALA A 324 11.66 -16.63 -0.73
N GLN A 325 11.89 -15.52 -0.02
CA GLN A 325 13.04 -15.34 0.86
C GLN A 325 13.01 -16.24 2.10
N ASP A 326 11.83 -16.55 2.63
CA ASP A 326 11.68 -17.46 3.77
C ASP A 326 11.90 -18.94 3.38
N GLY A 327 12.08 -19.23 2.08
CA GLY A 327 12.39 -20.57 1.57
C GLY A 327 11.17 -21.47 1.33
N ASP A 328 9.97 -21.05 1.76
CA ASP A 328 8.76 -21.87 1.68
C ASP A 328 8.13 -21.89 0.28
N ALA A 329 8.45 -20.92 -0.57
CA ALA A 329 7.85 -20.76 -1.89
C ALA A 329 8.82 -20.14 -2.92
N PRO A 330 9.97 -20.78 -3.21
CA PRO A 330 10.96 -20.21 -4.14
C PRO A 330 10.39 -19.97 -5.56
N GLU A 331 9.38 -20.73 -5.97
CA GLU A 331 8.70 -20.56 -7.25
C GLU A 331 8.02 -19.18 -7.40
N LEU A 332 7.65 -18.53 -6.31
CA LEU A 332 7.02 -17.22 -6.34
C LEU A 332 7.97 -16.09 -6.76
N ARG A 333 9.30 -16.32 -6.71
CA ARG A 333 10.30 -15.34 -7.13
C ARG A 333 10.14 -14.95 -8.61
N GLU A 334 9.90 -15.92 -9.47
CA GLU A 334 9.69 -15.66 -10.90
C GLU A 334 8.40 -14.87 -11.17
N HIS A 335 7.34 -15.14 -10.41
CA HIS A 335 6.10 -14.36 -10.47
C HIS A 335 6.35 -12.90 -10.06
N ALA A 336 7.14 -12.66 -9.04
CA ALA A 336 7.51 -11.33 -8.59
C ALA A 336 8.28 -10.55 -9.67
N GLN A 337 9.26 -11.18 -10.29
CA GLN A 337 10.05 -10.55 -11.37
C GLN A 337 9.19 -10.17 -12.56
N ARG A 338 8.31 -11.07 -13.03
CA ARG A 338 7.36 -10.75 -14.10
C ARG A 338 6.44 -9.58 -13.75
N ALA A 339 5.98 -9.51 -12.49
CA ALA A 339 5.14 -8.42 -12.02
C ALA A 339 5.89 -7.07 -12.01
N ILE A 340 7.13 -7.05 -11.51
CA ILE A 340 7.99 -5.85 -11.54
C ILE A 340 8.20 -5.39 -12.98
N GLU A 341 8.58 -6.28 -13.89
CA GLU A 341 8.80 -5.94 -15.29
C GLU A 341 7.52 -5.44 -15.98
N TYR A 342 6.35 -5.97 -15.59
CA TYR A 342 5.07 -5.45 -16.08
C TYR A 342 4.86 -3.98 -15.66
N VAL A 343 5.09 -3.63 -14.38
CA VAL A 343 4.91 -2.27 -13.88
C VAL A 343 5.96 -1.31 -14.49
N LYS A 344 7.22 -1.73 -14.63
CA LYS A 344 8.28 -0.94 -15.29
C LYS A 344 7.83 -0.45 -16.66
N ARG A 345 7.19 -1.30 -17.48
CA ARG A 345 6.69 -0.94 -18.81
C ARG A 345 5.60 0.13 -18.81
N THR A 346 5.00 0.43 -17.68
CA THR A 346 3.98 1.50 -17.54
C THR A 346 4.56 2.82 -17.05
N GLN A 347 5.75 2.79 -16.43
CA GLN A 347 6.41 4.00 -15.92
C GLN A 347 7.10 4.78 -17.02
N ARG A 348 6.90 6.09 -17.07
CA ARG A 348 7.57 6.99 -18.00
C ARG A 348 8.65 7.79 -17.27
N LEU A 349 9.91 7.52 -17.59
CA LEU A 349 11.06 8.19 -16.98
C LEU A 349 11.48 9.46 -17.73
N ASP A 350 11.08 9.59 -18.98
CA ASP A 350 11.45 10.65 -19.91
C ASP A 350 10.28 11.57 -20.30
N ASP A 351 9.11 11.47 -19.62
CA ASP A 351 7.98 12.35 -19.91
C ASP A 351 8.34 13.81 -19.59
N ALA A 352 7.95 14.73 -20.50
CA ALA A 352 8.12 16.16 -20.28
C ALA A 352 7.17 16.75 -19.22
N ASP A 353 6.20 16.00 -18.78
CA ASP A 353 5.21 16.41 -17.79
C ASP A 353 5.62 15.94 -16.40
N ASP A 354 6.14 16.86 -15.59
CA ASP A 354 6.60 16.57 -14.23
C ASP A 354 5.53 15.99 -13.30
N ALA A 355 4.26 16.24 -13.62
CA ALA A 355 3.16 15.68 -12.81
C ALA A 355 2.99 14.16 -12.98
N VAL A 356 3.52 13.57 -14.04
CA VAL A 356 3.41 12.13 -14.33
C VAL A 356 4.77 11.43 -14.50
N LYS A 357 5.83 12.20 -14.80
CA LYS A 357 7.19 11.66 -14.97
C LYS A 357 7.63 10.86 -13.75
N GLY A 358 7.92 9.59 -13.94
CA GLY A 358 8.31 8.66 -12.87
C GLY A 358 7.14 8.14 -12.01
N GLY A 359 5.92 8.69 -12.17
CA GLY A 359 4.70 8.21 -11.52
C GLY A 359 4.20 6.88 -12.10
N ILE A 360 3.39 6.18 -11.34
CA ILE A 360 2.70 4.96 -11.74
C ILE A 360 1.19 5.23 -11.76
N ALA A 361 0.53 4.95 -12.88
CA ALA A 361 -0.93 5.06 -12.95
C ALA A 361 -1.63 4.06 -12.02
N GLY A 362 -2.86 4.34 -11.61
CA GLY A 362 -3.63 3.40 -10.80
C GLY A 362 -3.98 2.12 -11.53
N SER A 363 -4.35 2.25 -12.80
CA SER A 363 -4.73 1.15 -13.66
C SER A 363 -3.94 1.12 -14.96
N SER A 364 -3.93 -0.04 -15.59
CA SER A 364 -3.44 -0.23 -16.96
C SER A 364 -4.44 -1.10 -17.76
N PRO A 365 -5.08 -0.55 -18.80
CA PRO A 365 -4.97 0.85 -19.25
C PRO A 365 -5.49 1.86 -18.21
N ILE A 366 -5.03 3.13 -18.34
CA ILE A 366 -5.24 4.19 -17.34
C ILE A 366 -6.73 4.49 -17.03
N TRP A 367 -7.64 4.09 -17.91
CA TRP A 367 -9.09 4.22 -17.72
C TRP A 367 -9.73 3.05 -16.95
N GLY A 368 -8.95 2.09 -16.43
CA GLY A 368 -9.47 1.03 -15.55
C GLY A 368 -10.11 1.58 -14.28
N ASP A 369 -10.94 0.77 -13.64
CA ASP A 369 -11.78 1.23 -12.52
C ASP A 369 -11.00 1.50 -11.21
N TYR A 370 -9.74 1.07 -11.10
CA TYR A 370 -8.94 1.38 -9.93
C TYR A 370 -8.16 2.69 -10.16
N SER A 371 -8.46 3.74 -9.38
CA SER A 371 -7.89 5.09 -9.52
C SER A 371 -7.87 5.53 -11.00
N ARG A 372 -9.07 5.61 -11.57
CA ARG A 372 -9.28 5.88 -12.99
C ARG A 372 -8.74 7.24 -13.39
N PHE A 373 -7.85 7.30 -14.40
CA PHE A 373 -7.18 8.51 -14.87
C PHE A 373 -6.40 9.24 -13.76
N GLU A 374 -5.78 8.47 -12.87
CA GLU A 374 -5.00 9.00 -11.75
C GLU A 374 -3.62 8.32 -11.69
N TYR A 375 -2.67 9.06 -11.12
CA TYR A 375 -1.35 8.59 -10.69
C TYR A 375 -1.31 8.69 -9.17
N PRO A 376 -1.75 7.66 -8.44
CA PRO A 376 -1.79 7.70 -6.98
C PRO A 376 -0.41 7.49 -6.37
N ASN A 377 -0.11 8.17 -5.26
CA ASN A 377 1.19 8.09 -4.60
C ASN A 377 1.52 6.67 -4.11
N TRP A 378 0.51 5.92 -3.70
CA TRP A 378 0.69 4.55 -3.23
C TRP A 378 1.09 3.58 -4.35
N ALA A 379 0.76 3.83 -5.62
CA ALA A 379 1.27 3.01 -6.71
C ALA A 379 2.79 3.18 -6.88
N ALA A 380 3.28 4.42 -6.88
CA ALA A 380 4.70 4.72 -6.92
C ALA A 380 5.43 4.20 -5.68
N LYS A 381 4.84 4.33 -4.48
CA LYS A 381 5.37 3.84 -3.21
C LYS A 381 5.60 2.33 -3.24
N PHE A 382 4.57 1.54 -3.54
CA PHE A 382 4.70 0.09 -3.54
C PHE A 382 5.60 -0.42 -4.65
N PHE A 383 5.65 0.29 -5.77
CA PHE A 383 6.59 -0.04 -6.83
C PHE A 383 8.05 0.24 -6.42
N ALA A 384 8.32 1.38 -5.76
CA ALA A 384 9.64 1.69 -5.21
C ALA A 384 10.08 0.63 -4.18
N ASP A 385 9.19 0.20 -3.30
CA ASP A 385 9.48 -0.85 -2.31
C ASP A 385 9.81 -2.19 -2.98
N ALA A 386 9.04 -2.56 -4.02
CA ALA A 386 9.28 -3.78 -4.78
C ALA A 386 10.67 -3.77 -5.44
N LEU A 387 11.03 -2.65 -6.07
CA LEU A 387 12.34 -2.47 -6.69
C LEU A 387 13.47 -2.53 -5.65
N MET A 388 13.30 -1.88 -4.50
CA MET A 388 14.31 -1.92 -3.43
C MET A 388 14.52 -3.33 -2.89
N MET A 389 13.43 -4.09 -2.72
CA MET A 389 13.50 -5.46 -2.24
C MET A 389 14.16 -6.39 -3.26
N ASP A 390 13.90 -6.19 -4.55
CA ASP A 390 14.50 -6.98 -5.63
C ASP A 390 15.99 -6.65 -5.84
N ILE A 391 16.39 -5.38 -5.76
CA ILE A 391 17.79 -4.92 -5.89
C ILE A 391 18.69 -5.50 -4.80
N LYS A 392 18.21 -5.54 -3.57
CA LYS A 392 19.03 -5.96 -2.42
C LYS A 392 19.07 -7.46 -2.23
N ASP A 393 18.13 -8.17 -2.82
CA ASP A 393 17.77 -9.56 -2.44
C ASP A 393 17.62 -9.77 -0.92
N GLU A 394 17.52 -8.65 -0.18
CA GLU A 394 17.27 -8.57 1.24
C GLU A 394 15.87 -7.99 1.43
N ALA A 395 15.09 -8.57 2.33
CA ALA A 395 13.89 -7.89 2.81
C ALA A 395 14.28 -6.48 3.29
N ILE A 396 13.51 -5.44 2.95
CA ILE A 396 13.45 -4.25 3.84
C ILE A 396 13.20 -4.88 5.20
N PRO A 397 14.15 -4.75 6.17
CA PRO A 397 14.08 -5.61 7.33
C PRO A 397 12.71 -5.39 7.95
N PRO A 398 11.87 -6.43 8.03
CA PRO A 398 10.60 -6.30 8.71
C PRO A 398 10.91 -5.78 10.11
N VAL A 399 10.00 -5.07 10.71
CA VAL A 399 10.06 -4.72 12.15
C VAL A 399 10.53 -5.92 12.98
N ALA A 400 10.17 -7.16 12.57
CA ALA A 400 10.64 -8.42 13.16
C ALA A 400 12.16 -8.58 13.18
N THR A 401 12.85 -8.31 12.09
CA THR A 401 14.32 -8.45 12.03
C THR A 401 15.03 -7.37 12.84
N GLN A 402 14.40 -6.19 12.98
CA GLN A 402 14.93 -5.14 13.84
C GLN A 402 14.71 -5.45 15.32
N LEU A 403 13.57 -6.05 15.68
CA LEU A 403 13.27 -6.51 17.04
C LEU A 403 14.19 -7.64 17.48
N ALA A 404 14.47 -8.61 16.61
CA ALA A 404 15.42 -9.70 16.90
C ALA A 404 16.83 -9.16 17.18
N LYS A 405 17.31 -8.20 16.36
CA LYS A 405 18.61 -7.55 16.57
C LYS A 405 18.69 -6.70 17.83
N GLN A 406 17.58 -6.07 18.25
CA GLN A 406 17.55 -5.31 19.51
C GLN A 406 17.49 -6.23 20.73
N GLY A 407 16.84 -7.38 20.65
CA GLY A 407 16.83 -8.41 21.68
C GLY A 407 18.22 -9.01 21.95
N GLU A 408 19.00 -9.23 20.91
CA GLU A 408 20.39 -9.71 21.02
C GLU A 408 21.34 -8.67 21.62
N GLN A 409 21.11 -7.36 21.36
CA GLN A 409 21.92 -6.27 21.93
C GLN A 409 21.56 -5.92 23.39
N SER A 410 20.41 -6.31 23.88
CA SER A 410 19.99 -6.08 25.26
C SER A 410 20.40 -7.22 26.22
N HIS A 411 20.95 -8.31 25.70
CA HIS A 411 21.40 -9.47 26.47
C HIS A 411 22.91 -9.74 26.36
N GLY A 412 23.66 -8.85 25.73
CA GLY A 412 25.12 -8.80 25.67
C GLY A 412 25.66 -7.57 26.39
#